data_be1d9f9359fc21b309f958154c1521b9
#
_entry.id   be1d9f9359fc21b309f958154c1521b9
#
_cell.length_a   1.000
_cell.length_b   1.000
_cell.length_c   1.000
_cell.angle_alpha   90.00
_cell.angle_beta   90.00
_cell.angle_gamma   90.00
#
_symmetry.space_group_name_H-M   'P 1'
#
loop_
_entity.id
_entity.type
_entity.pdbx_description
1 polymer ?
#
loop_
_entity_poly.entity_id
_entity_poly.type
_entity_poly.pdbx_seq_one_letter_code
_entity_poly.pdbx_strand_id
1 'polypeptide(L)'
;MRNEQQVFDAIFHMISDCDNIRAAYMNGSRANPNAAKDELRDYDIVFSVKDIKPFVNDRSWLERLGDVAIMQEPDRIDKALGENVDIDKSYTFLILFKDWVRIDLHIELTDITKLTYGSDSLTIPLIDKDGILKPIASSSDATYRVKAPTEELYSGCCNEFFWCLNNMAKGIARKQLPYAMFMYNSIVHPMLIKLMCWRCSMEHGFDISLGISGKYLEKYLPDKEFDMLKATYPSGSYDELWRAADAAITLFSYEAKLVAGRLGFEYNEAWEKAIKDYMAYIKAHYPLKGGMLVRNLTEADKIEICSWRYPGEYSIYNLPPYEEMAKSKRGFADPCKAKNYYCFIDSGVLVGFVNILEEEKEVFIGIGIKPELCDKHYGRRILDEAYKISKKFYPGKPLYLEVRTWNKRAVKCYQSAGYTTDGEPYELTTSIGRGEFYRMVKK
;
A
#
# COMPACT_ATOMS: atom_id res chain seq x y z
N MET A 1 11.88 -20.85 19.24
CA MET A 1 10.91 -19.99 19.97
C MET A 1 10.33 -20.79 21.12
N ARG A 2 10.32 -20.24 22.35
CA ARG A 2 9.59 -20.84 23.49
C ARG A 2 8.12 -20.90 23.17
N ASN A 3 7.43 -21.94 23.64
CA ASN A 3 5.98 -22.00 23.57
C ASN A 3 5.32 -21.07 24.62
N GLU A 4 4.01 -20.86 24.50
CA GLU A 4 3.26 -19.92 25.35
C GLU A 4 3.41 -20.25 26.84
N GLN A 5 3.35 -21.53 27.22
CA GLN A 5 3.51 -21.95 28.59
C GLN A 5 4.88 -21.60 29.17
N GLN A 6 5.94 -21.85 28.40
CA GLN A 6 7.33 -21.54 28.84
C GLN A 6 7.54 -20.04 29.06
N VAL A 7 6.89 -19.18 28.25
CA VAL A 7 6.96 -17.73 28.43
C VAL A 7 6.21 -17.31 29.68
N PHE A 8 4.99 -17.80 29.87
CA PHE A 8 4.23 -17.50 31.09
C PHE A 8 4.89 -18.06 32.37
N ASP A 9 5.50 -19.24 32.32
CA ASP A 9 6.25 -19.78 33.44
C ASP A 9 7.41 -18.84 33.85
N ALA A 10 8.17 -18.32 32.90
CA ALA A 10 9.24 -17.35 33.16
C ALA A 10 8.71 -16.04 33.79
N ILE A 11 7.57 -15.53 33.26
CA ILE A 11 6.89 -14.34 33.80
C ILE A 11 6.41 -14.59 35.21
N PHE A 12 5.74 -15.72 35.48
CA PHE A 12 5.19 -16.07 36.81
C PHE A 12 6.29 -16.33 37.85
N HIS A 13 7.38 -16.98 37.46
CA HIS A 13 8.53 -17.18 38.35
C HIS A 13 9.16 -15.82 38.73
N MET A 14 9.32 -14.91 37.74
CA MET A 14 9.83 -13.58 38.02
C MET A 14 8.92 -12.81 38.99
N ILE A 15 7.60 -12.85 38.80
CA ILE A 15 6.65 -12.16 39.66
C ILE A 15 6.69 -12.76 41.09
N SER A 16 6.73 -14.08 41.18
CA SER A 16 6.70 -14.82 42.48
C SER A 16 7.93 -14.51 43.32
N ASP A 17 9.12 -14.49 42.68
CA ASP A 17 10.39 -14.31 43.36
C ASP A 17 10.77 -12.84 43.61
N CYS A 18 10.01 -11.89 43.08
CA CYS A 18 10.27 -10.46 43.25
C CYS A 18 9.18 -9.82 44.14
N ASP A 19 9.53 -9.52 45.42
CA ASP A 19 8.60 -8.84 46.34
C ASP A 19 8.24 -7.41 45.92
N ASN A 20 9.05 -6.79 45.08
CA ASN A 20 8.76 -5.48 44.51
C ASN A 20 7.57 -5.52 43.52
N ILE A 21 7.31 -6.65 42.84
CA ILE A 21 6.14 -6.81 41.96
C ILE A 21 4.95 -7.25 42.81
N ARG A 22 3.89 -6.42 42.83
CA ARG A 22 2.70 -6.64 43.68
C ARG A 22 1.52 -7.21 42.91
N ALA A 23 1.38 -6.83 41.64
CA ALA A 23 0.39 -7.39 40.74
C ALA A 23 0.94 -7.41 39.31
N ALA A 24 0.30 -8.18 38.47
CA ALA A 24 0.56 -8.19 37.03
C ALA A 24 -0.71 -8.49 36.25
N TYR A 25 -0.79 -7.90 35.06
CA TYR A 25 -1.86 -8.14 34.12
C TYR A 25 -1.33 -8.11 32.68
N MET A 26 -2.13 -8.62 31.78
CA MET A 26 -1.79 -8.66 30.33
C MET A 26 -2.83 -7.89 29.54
N ASN A 27 -2.36 -7.12 28.58
CA ASN A 27 -3.19 -6.39 27.62
C ASN A 27 -3.06 -6.99 26.20
N GLY A 28 -3.60 -6.29 25.22
CA GLY A 28 -3.29 -6.44 23.79
C GLY A 28 -3.87 -7.69 23.13
N SER A 29 -3.19 -8.15 22.08
CA SER A 29 -3.74 -9.15 21.17
C SER A 29 -3.93 -10.54 21.79
N ARG A 30 -3.14 -10.90 22.81
CA ARG A 30 -3.30 -12.18 23.54
C ARG A 30 -4.51 -12.17 24.46
N ALA A 31 -4.89 -10.99 24.93
CA ALA A 31 -6.12 -10.79 25.70
C ALA A 31 -7.38 -10.70 24.79
N ASN A 32 -7.23 -10.60 23.48
CA ASN A 32 -8.36 -10.48 22.54
C ASN A 32 -8.90 -11.85 22.13
N PRO A 33 -10.15 -12.22 22.51
CA PRO A 33 -10.75 -13.49 22.12
C PRO A 33 -11.00 -13.62 20.61
N ASN A 34 -11.07 -12.50 19.90
CA ASN A 34 -11.32 -12.41 18.44
C ASN A 34 -10.06 -12.33 17.59
N ALA A 35 -8.87 -12.18 18.21
CA ALA A 35 -7.61 -12.16 17.47
C ALA A 35 -7.22 -13.56 16.98
N ALA A 36 -6.59 -13.61 15.79
CA ALA A 36 -5.97 -14.84 15.30
C ALA A 36 -4.93 -15.34 16.32
N LYS A 37 -4.97 -16.64 16.62
CA LYS A 37 -4.02 -17.27 17.53
C LYS A 37 -2.84 -17.80 16.73
N ASP A 38 -1.74 -17.07 16.76
CA ASP A 38 -0.47 -17.48 16.17
C ASP A 38 0.69 -17.23 17.14
N GLU A 39 1.86 -17.75 16.81
CA GLU A 39 3.07 -17.62 17.63
C GLU A 39 3.76 -16.26 17.52
N LEU A 40 3.34 -15.41 16.57
CA LEU A 40 3.91 -14.07 16.32
C LEU A 40 3.30 -12.99 17.22
N ARG A 41 2.28 -13.33 18.02
CA ARG A 41 1.67 -12.36 18.93
C ARG A 41 2.62 -12.00 20.07
N ASP A 42 2.78 -10.69 20.29
CA ASP A 42 3.54 -10.14 21.41
C ASP A 42 2.89 -10.48 22.76
N TYR A 43 3.65 -10.39 23.84
CA TYR A 43 3.16 -10.46 25.21
C TYR A 43 3.15 -9.04 25.79
N ASP A 44 2.01 -8.40 25.83
CA ASP A 44 1.81 -7.05 26.40
C ASP A 44 1.60 -7.18 27.92
N ILE A 45 2.66 -7.18 28.70
CA ILE A 45 2.64 -7.44 30.15
C ILE A 45 2.81 -6.14 30.92
N VAL A 46 2.04 -6.00 31.98
CA VAL A 46 2.19 -4.89 32.93
C VAL A 46 2.54 -5.44 34.31
N PHE A 47 3.63 -4.92 34.90
CA PHE A 47 4.00 -5.14 36.30
C PHE A 47 3.65 -3.95 37.14
N SER A 48 2.83 -4.17 38.16
CA SER A 48 2.53 -3.22 39.23
C SER A 48 3.54 -3.36 40.34
N VAL A 49 4.35 -2.32 40.61
CA VAL A 49 5.50 -2.38 41.50
C VAL A 49 5.42 -1.36 42.63
N LYS A 50 6.17 -1.65 43.73
CA LYS A 50 6.36 -0.69 44.85
C LYS A 50 7.34 0.42 44.44
N ASP A 51 8.42 0.09 43.69
CA ASP A 51 9.48 1.00 43.26
C ASP A 51 9.97 0.60 41.86
N ILE A 52 10.04 1.57 40.96
CA ILE A 52 10.48 1.38 39.58
C ILE A 52 12.02 1.35 39.47
N LYS A 53 12.71 2.09 40.32
CA LYS A 53 14.16 2.34 40.23
C LYS A 53 15.00 1.08 40.10
N PRO A 54 14.74 -0.02 40.84
CA PRO A 54 15.50 -1.26 40.69
C PRO A 54 15.48 -1.82 39.26
N PHE A 55 14.35 -1.68 38.56
CA PHE A 55 14.20 -2.17 37.19
C PHE A 55 14.86 -1.27 36.15
N VAL A 56 14.87 0.05 36.40
CA VAL A 56 15.42 1.04 35.48
C VAL A 56 16.93 1.20 35.66
N ASN A 57 17.47 1.05 36.89
CA ASN A 57 18.88 1.26 37.16
C ASN A 57 19.75 0.02 36.86
N ASP A 58 19.20 -1.18 36.92
CA ASP A 58 19.84 -2.44 36.60
C ASP A 58 18.96 -3.24 35.64
N ARG A 59 19.53 -3.87 34.61
CA ARG A 59 18.82 -4.70 33.62
C ARG A 59 19.13 -6.19 33.80
N SER A 60 19.90 -6.60 34.79
CA SER A 60 20.28 -8.00 34.99
C SER A 60 19.06 -8.92 35.21
N TRP A 61 17.95 -8.37 35.72
CA TRP A 61 16.70 -9.10 35.90
C TRP A 61 16.08 -9.59 34.59
N LEU A 62 16.42 -8.97 33.44
CA LEU A 62 15.92 -9.40 32.11
C LEU A 62 16.36 -10.82 31.75
N GLU A 63 17.54 -11.25 32.22
CA GLU A 63 18.07 -12.61 32.00
C GLU A 63 17.09 -13.69 32.49
N ARG A 64 16.25 -13.38 33.47
CA ARG A 64 15.20 -14.28 34.00
C ARG A 64 14.06 -14.48 32.99
N LEU A 65 13.84 -13.52 32.09
CA LEU A 65 12.83 -13.62 31.03
C LEU A 65 13.43 -14.23 29.76
N GLY A 66 14.76 -14.26 29.60
CA GLY A 66 15.47 -14.85 28.49
C GLY A 66 16.65 -14.02 27.99
N ASP A 67 17.38 -14.55 27.01
CA ASP A 67 18.49 -13.87 26.37
C ASP A 67 17.99 -12.75 25.43
N VAL A 68 18.30 -11.51 25.74
CA VAL A 68 17.88 -10.35 24.93
C VAL A 68 18.64 -10.31 23.60
N ALA A 69 17.92 -10.17 22.49
CA ALA A 69 18.49 -9.91 21.16
C ALA A 69 18.55 -8.40 20.87
N ILE A 70 17.44 -7.70 21.09
CA ILE A 70 17.33 -6.24 20.97
C ILE A 70 16.27 -5.72 21.94
N MET A 71 16.47 -4.54 22.48
CA MET A 71 15.53 -3.88 23.38
C MET A 71 15.43 -2.39 23.05
N GLN A 72 14.22 -1.84 23.20
CA GLN A 72 13.96 -0.41 23.14
C GLN A 72 13.35 0.05 24.47
N GLU A 73 13.74 1.23 24.91
CA GLU A 73 13.21 1.92 26.10
C GLU A 73 12.56 3.24 25.63
N PRO A 74 11.29 3.22 25.16
CA PRO A 74 10.65 4.38 24.56
C PRO A 74 10.57 5.58 25.52
N ASP A 75 10.16 5.37 26.77
CA ASP A 75 10.03 6.46 27.76
C ASP A 75 11.34 7.23 27.98
N ARG A 76 12.48 6.54 27.87
CA ARG A 76 13.79 7.21 27.96
C ARG A 76 14.08 8.10 26.76
N ILE A 77 13.66 7.65 25.58
CA ILE A 77 13.81 8.42 24.33
C ILE A 77 12.88 9.63 24.37
N ASP A 78 11.63 9.42 24.73
CA ASP A 78 10.59 10.48 24.81
C ASP A 78 11.01 11.56 25.82
N LYS A 79 11.52 11.16 26.98
CA LYS A 79 12.08 12.12 27.96
C LYS A 79 13.27 12.90 27.40
N ALA A 80 14.17 12.25 26.62
CA ALA A 80 15.30 12.93 25.99
C ALA A 80 14.85 13.91 24.89
N LEU A 81 13.70 13.67 24.24
CA LEU A 81 13.06 14.56 23.27
C LEU A 81 12.29 15.72 23.93
N GLY A 82 12.18 15.73 25.26
CA GLY A 82 11.48 16.77 26.01
C GLY A 82 9.98 16.51 26.19
N GLU A 83 9.52 15.28 25.90
CA GLU A 83 8.15 14.87 26.15
C GLU A 83 7.88 14.80 27.67
N ASN A 84 6.62 15.04 28.05
CA ASN A 84 6.20 15.02 29.45
C ASN A 84 5.98 13.58 29.94
N VAL A 85 7.06 12.82 30.08
CA VAL A 85 7.06 11.43 30.57
C VAL A 85 7.63 11.38 31.99
N ASP A 86 6.86 10.79 32.92
CA ASP A 86 7.27 10.60 34.31
C ASP A 86 7.85 9.19 34.51
N ILE A 87 9.12 9.05 34.19
CA ILE A 87 9.86 7.76 34.29
C ILE A 87 10.02 7.23 35.74
N ASP A 88 9.69 8.04 36.75
CA ASP A 88 9.66 7.61 38.14
C ASP A 88 8.30 6.98 38.53
N LYS A 89 7.27 7.08 37.65
CA LYS A 89 5.95 6.48 37.88
C LYS A 89 5.63 5.31 36.96
N SER A 90 6.14 5.33 35.74
CA SER A 90 5.97 4.26 34.79
C SER A 90 7.17 4.14 33.86
N TYR A 91 7.43 2.95 33.34
CA TYR A 91 8.54 2.71 32.41
C TYR A 91 8.27 1.48 31.53
N THR A 92 8.62 1.60 30.24
CA THR A 92 8.34 0.56 29.26
C THR A 92 9.64 -0.02 28.68
N PHE A 93 9.68 -1.33 28.59
CA PHE A 93 10.71 -2.10 27.91
C PHE A 93 10.06 -2.88 26.76
N LEU A 94 10.48 -2.65 25.52
CA LEU A 94 10.07 -3.43 24.36
C LEU A 94 11.22 -4.39 24.03
N ILE A 95 11.00 -5.68 24.24
CA ILE A 95 12.09 -6.67 24.29
C ILE A 95 11.86 -7.76 23.26
N LEU A 96 12.80 -7.94 22.33
CA LEU A 96 12.87 -9.12 21.48
C LEU A 96 13.99 -10.01 21.98
N PHE A 97 13.66 -11.25 22.31
CA PHE A 97 14.62 -12.27 22.79
C PHE A 97 15.27 -13.02 21.62
N LYS A 98 16.41 -13.69 21.88
CA LYS A 98 17.15 -14.46 20.87
C LYS A 98 16.36 -15.65 20.30
N ASP A 99 15.35 -16.13 21.02
CA ASP A 99 14.43 -17.16 20.57
C ASP A 99 13.21 -16.61 19.82
N TRP A 100 13.24 -15.32 19.48
CA TRP A 100 12.22 -14.57 18.72
C TRP A 100 10.88 -14.36 19.44
N VAL A 101 10.82 -14.62 20.75
CA VAL A 101 9.71 -14.17 21.58
C VAL A 101 9.82 -12.66 21.81
N ARG A 102 8.71 -11.95 21.71
CA ARG A 102 8.63 -10.52 22.04
C ARG A 102 7.76 -10.31 23.27
N ILE A 103 8.29 -9.56 24.25
CA ILE A 103 7.57 -9.09 25.42
C ILE A 103 7.64 -7.56 25.45
N ASP A 104 6.49 -6.92 25.41
CA ASP A 104 6.32 -5.50 25.65
C ASP A 104 5.94 -5.36 27.14
N LEU A 105 6.94 -5.03 27.95
CA LEU A 105 6.77 -4.98 29.39
C LEU A 105 6.66 -3.52 29.84
N HIS A 106 5.48 -3.17 30.36
CA HIS A 106 5.24 -1.92 31.06
C HIS A 106 5.36 -2.13 32.57
N ILE A 107 6.07 -1.26 33.26
CA ILE A 107 6.23 -1.30 34.72
C ILE A 107 5.66 0.02 35.25
N GLU A 108 4.76 -0.06 36.22
CA GLU A 108 4.13 1.11 36.81
C GLU A 108 3.99 0.97 38.33
N LEU A 109 3.97 2.09 39.04
CA LEU A 109 3.71 2.09 40.48
C LEU A 109 2.29 1.59 40.78
N THR A 110 2.11 0.91 41.95
CA THR A 110 0.81 0.39 42.38
C THR A 110 -0.30 1.43 42.43
N ASP A 111 0.01 2.68 42.70
CA ASP A 111 -0.98 3.77 42.70
C ASP A 111 -1.40 4.15 41.27
N ILE A 112 -0.52 4.04 40.30
CA ILE A 112 -0.87 4.20 38.88
C ILE A 112 -1.76 3.04 38.44
N THR A 113 -1.39 1.78 38.77
CA THR A 113 -2.19 0.60 38.45
C THR A 113 -3.66 0.73 38.92
N LYS A 114 -3.89 1.27 40.13
CA LYS A 114 -5.25 1.49 40.63
C LYS A 114 -6.10 2.44 39.77
N LEU A 115 -5.44 3.30 38.97
CA LEU A 115 -6.09 4.25 38.07
C LEU A 115 -6.22 3.71 36.63
N THR A 116 -5.23 2.95 36.17
CA THR A 116 -5.09 2.52 34.78
C THR A 116 -5.64 1.14 34.51
N TYR A 117 -5.60 0.21 35.47
CA TYR A 117 -6.07 -1.17 35.31
C TYR A 117 -7.53 -1.24 34.88
N GLY A 118 -7.77 -1.96 33.78
CA GLY A 118 -9.11 -2.13 33.19
C GLY A 118 -9.60 -0.93 32.37
N SER A 119 -8.76 0.09 32.13
CA SER A 119 -9.09 1.17 31.17
C SER A 119 -9.09 0.65 29.72
N ASP A 120 -8.28 -0.34 29.43
CA ASP A 120 -8.33 -1.09 28.16
C ASP A 120 -9.26 -2.29 28.31
N SER A 121 -10.17 -2.46 27.36
CA SER A 121 -11.07 -3.60 27.34
C SER A 121 -10.38 -4.95 27.04
N LEU A 122 -9.15 -4.91 26.49
CA LEU A 122 -8.29 -6.06 26.26
C LEU A 122 -7.35 -6.26 27.47
N THR A 123 -7.91 -6.45 28.66
CA THR A 123 -7.14 -6.67 29.89
C THR A 123 -7.52 -8.01 30.54
N ILE A 124 -6.49 -8.78 30.95
CA ILE A 124 -6.62 -10.02 31.70
C ILE A 124 -5.71 -9.97 32.94
N PRO A 125 -6.24 -10.10 34.18
CA PRO A 125 -5.40 -10.20 35.38
C PRO A 125 -4.57 -11.47 35.35
N LEU A 126 -3.32 -11.40 35.78
CA LEU A 126 -2.42 -12.57 35.91
C LEU A 126 -2.17 -12.92 37.35
N ILE A 127 -1.67 -12.00 38.15
CA ILE A 127 -1.38 -12.18 39.59
C ILE A 127 -1.72 -10.90 40.33
N ASP A 128 -2.27 -11.07 41.55
CA ASP A 128 -2.55 -9.96 42.47
C ASP A 128 -2.23 -10.41 43.89
N LYS A 129 -1.09 -9.95 44.44
CA LYS A 129 -0.61 -10.29 45.79
C LYS A 129 -1.31 -9.49 46.90
N ASP A 130 -1.84 -8.31 46.56
CA ASP A 130 -2.33 -7.32 47.53
C ASP A 130 -3.81 -6.99 47.33
N GLY A 131 -4.51 -7.62 46.38
CA GLY A 131 -5.90 -7.34 46.09
C GLY A 131 -6.15 -5.94 45.50
N ILE A 132 -5.19 -5.41 44.70
CA ILE A 132 -5.25 -4.07 44.11
C ILE A 132 -5.99 -4.03 42.76
N LEU A 133 -6.10 -5.19 42.09
CA LEU A 133 -6.77 -5.28 40.80
C LEU A 133 -8.30 -5.43 41.04
N LYS A 134 -9.04 -4.39 40.75
CA LYS A 134 -10.51 -4.39 40.88
C LYS A 134 -11.13 -5.39 39.89
N PRO A 135 -12.29 -5.99 40.21
CA PRO A 135 -13.04 -6.76 39.22
C PRO A 135 -13.32 -5.92 37.96
N ILE A 136 -13.02 -6.49 36.79
CA ILE A 136 -13.30 -5.93 35.47
C ILE A 136 -14.16 -6.86 34.65
N ALA A 137 -14.79 -6.37 33.57
CA ALA A 137 -15.52 -7.21 32.63
C ALA A 137 -14.56 -8.19 31.91
N SER A 138 -15.09 -9.25 31.36
CA SER A 138 -14.31 -10.18 30.54
C SER A 138 -13.68 -9.42 29.36
N SER A 139 -12.44 -9.77 29.05
CA SER A 139 -11.68 -9.15 27.97
C SER A 139 -12.42 -9.19 26.62
N SER A 140 -12.48 -8.09 25.94
CA SER A 140 -13.15 -7.93 24.65
C SER A 140 -12.51 -6.81 23.84
N ASP A 141 -12.74 -6.79 22.52
CA ASP A 141 -12.26 -5.74 21.63
C ASP A 141 -13.19 -4.51 21.56
N ALA A 142 -14.08 -4.34 22.51
CA ALA A 142 -15.12 -3.31 22.49
C ALA A 142 -14.58 -1.87 22.34
N THR A 143 -13.45 -1.54 23.00
CA THR A 143 -12.82 -0.23 22.89
C THR A 143 -12.08 0.00 21.56
N TYR A 144 -11.83 -1.08 20.80
CA TYR A 144 -11.14 -1.05 19.51
C TYR A 144 -12.09 -1.09 18.31
N ARG A 145 -13.40 -1.16 18.56
CA ARG A 145 -14.40 -1.10 17.50
C ARG A 145 -14.41 0.27 16.84
N VAL A 146 -14.61 0.27 15.54
CA VAL A 146 -14.70 1.53 14.78
C VAL A 146 -15.98 2.25 15.17
N LYS A 147 -15.85 3.47 15.68
CA LYS A 147 -17.02 4.32 16.02
C LYS A 147 -17.54 5.01 14.76
N ALA A 148 -18.87 5.11 14.67
CA ALA A 148 -19.50 5.91 13.62
C ALA A 148 -18.98 7.36 13.68
N PRO A 149 -18.62 7.97 12.54
CA PRO A 149 -18.19 9.35 12.54
C PRO A 149 -19.37 10.30 12.80
N THR A 150 -19.09 11.48 13.37
CA THR A 150 -19.99 12.63 13.23
C THR A 150 -19.80 13.25 11.85
N GLU A 151 -20.73 14.12 11.44
CA GLU A 151 -20.64 14.85 10.17
C GLU A 151 -19.35 15.71 10.11
N GLU A 152 -18.95 16.33 11.23
CA GLU A 152 -17.72 17.13 11.31
C GLU A 152 -16.46 16.25 11.14
N LEU A 153 -16.43 15.07 11.77
CA LEU A 153 -15.30 14.15 11.60
C LEU A 153 -15.22 13.60 10.18
N TYR A 154 -16.35 13.30 9.56
CA TYR A 154 -16.42 12.88 8.16
C TYR A 154 -15.96 14.00 7.22
N SER A 155 -16.53 15.20 7.36
CA SER A 155 -16.16 16.37 6.55
C SER A 155 -14.69 16.74 6.72
N GLY A 156 -14.19 16.72 7.97
CA GLY A 156 -12.77 16.94 8.27
C GLY A 156 -11.85 15.92 7.61
N CYS A 157 -12.21 14.64 7.62
CA CYS A 157 -11.47 13.59 6.92
C CYS A 157 -11.42 13.83 5.40
N CYS A 158 -12.56 14.18 4.80
CA CYS A 158 -12.64 14.51 3.37
C CYS A 158 -11.80 15.75 3.03
N ASN A 159 -11.87 16.79 3.85
CA ASN A 159 -11.12 18.01 3.63
C ASN A 159 -9.60 17.75 3.72
N GLU A 160 -9.14 17.07 4.76
CA GLU A 160 -7.71 16.76 4.96
C GLU A 160 -7.16 15.91 3.81
N PHE A 161 -7.93 14.90 3.36
CA PHE A 161 -7.55 14.08 2.22
C PHE A 161 -7.32 14.94 0.97
N PHE A 162 -8.30 15.74 0.56
CA PHE A 162 -8.20 16.55 -0.66
C PHE A 162 -7.20 17.69 -0.52
N TRP A 163 -7.18 18.35 0.64
CA TRP A 163 -6.26 19.46 0.89
C TRP A 163 -4.79 19.02 0.81
N CYS A 164 -4.42 17.94 1.48
CA CYS A 164 -3.01 17.54 1.55
C CYS A 164 -2.45 16.97 0.25
N LEU A 165 -3.29 16.55 -0.69
CA LEU A 165 -2.88 16.20 -2.06
C LEU A 165 -2.20 17.38 -2.79
N ASN A 166 -2.58 18.63 -2.49
CA ASN A 166 -1.88 19.79 -3.07
C ASN A 166 -0.40 19.87 -2.63
N ASN A 167 -0.11 19.51 -1.38
CA ASN A 167 1.25 19.50 -0.85
C ASN A 167 2.09 18.39 -1.49
N MET A 168 1.52 17.20 -1.65
CA MET A 168 2.14 16.12 -2.40
C MET A 168 2.47 16.57 -3.84
N ALA A 169 1.51 17.16 -4.55
CA ALA A 169 1.69 17.64 -5.92
C ALA A 169 2.81 18.68 -6.04
N LYS A 170 2.89 19.65 -5.11
CA LYS A 170 3.99 20.62 -5.03
C LYS A 170 5.34 19.93 -4.76
N GLY A 171 5.36 18.95 -3.88
CA GLY A 171 6.56 18.15 -3.59
C GLY A 171 7.09 17.45 -4.84
N ILE A 172 6.20 16.86 -5.64
CA ILE A 172 6.56 16.24 -6.93
C ILE A 172 7.12 17.29 -7.90
N ALA A 173 6.39 18.39 -8.11
CA ALA A 173 6.79 19.47 -9.01
C ALA A 173 8.18 20.05 -8.69
N ARG A 174 8.51 20.13 -7.40
CA ARG A 174 9.80 20.60 -6.88
C ARG A 174 10.87 19.52 -6.79
N LYS A 175 10.57 18.28 -7.18
CA LYS A 175 11.47 17.11 -7.06
C LYS A 175 11.91 16.83 -5.63
N GLN A 176 11.01 16.96 -4.69
CA GLN A 176 11.18 16.71 -3.25
C GLN A 176 10.54 15.37 -2.89
N LEU A 177 11.09 14.26 -3.40
CA LEU A 177 10.49 12.93 -3.23
C LEU A 177 10.21 12.57 -1.75
N PRO A 178 11.14 12.73 -0.79
CA PRO A 178 10.86 12.40 0.60
C PRO A 178 9.67 13.20 1.18
N TYR A 179 9.57 14.49 0.86
CA TYR A 179 8.45 15.31 1.30
C TYR A 179 7.11 14.90 0.65
N ALA A 180 7.13 14.67 -0.66
CA ALA A 180 5.92 14.24 -1.37
C ALA A 180 5.41 12.89 -0.85
N MET A 181 6.32 11.93 -0.61
CA MET A 181 6.00 10.63 -0.03
C MET A 181 5.50 10.76 1.42
N PHE A 182 6.11 11.63 2.23
CA PHE A 182 5.64 11.89 3.59
C PHE A 182 4.19 12.44 3.59
N MET A 183 3.92 13.47 2.78
CA MET A 183 2.57 14.03 2.67
C MET A 183 1.53 12.98 2.26
N TYR A 184 1.90 12.13 1.32
CA TYR A 184 1.01 11.07 0.86
C TYR A 184 0.83 9.96 1.90
N ASN A 185 1.92 9.34 2.35
CA ASN A 185 1.86 8.15 3.20
C ASN A 185 1.45 8.45 4.65
N SER A 186 1.81 9.64 5.17
CA SER A 186 1.58 9.97 6.57
C SER A 186 0.33 10.81 6.82
N ILE A 187 -0.25 11.42 5.77
CA ILE A 187 -1.43 12.28 5.91
C ILE A 187 -2.55 11.85 4.96
N VAL A 188 -2.32 11.86 3.65
CA VAL A 188 -3.38 11.56 2.65
C VAL A 188 -3.89 10.12 2.78
N HIS A 189 -2.98 9.15 2.68
CA HIS A 189 -3.34 7.74 2.70
C HIS A 189 -4.01 7.29 4.03
N PRO A 190 -3.58 7.74 5.21
CA PRO A 190 -4.30 7.47 6.47
C PRO A 190 -5.76 7.95 6.48
N MET A 191 -6.09 9.05 5.79
CA MET A 191 -7.49 9.49 5.67
C MET A 191 -8.30 8.53 4.80
N LEU A 192 -7.72 7.99 3.72
CA LEU A 192 -8.35 6.93 2.94
C LEU A 192 -8.62 5.69 3.80
N ILE A 193 -7.62 5.20 4.52
CA ILE A 193 -7.77 4.04 5.42
C ILE A 193 -8.85 4.29 6.47
N LYS A 194 -8.88 5.47 7.08
CA LYS A 194 -9.88 5.87 8.06
C LYS A 194 -11.29 5.84 7.48
N LEU A 195 -11.48 6.39 6.28
CA LEU A 195 -12.75 6.39 5.58
C LEU A 195 -13.20 4.95 5.24
N MET A 196 -12.29 4.11 4.74
CA MET A 196 -12.57 2.70 4.44
C MET A 196 -12.93 1.92 5.71
N CYS A 197 -12.30 2.23 6.85
CA CYS A 197 -12.68 1.64 8.13
C CYS A 197 -14.12 2.02 8.53
N TRP A 198 -14.55 3.26 8.34
CA TRP A 198 -15.93 3.67 8.56
C TRP A 198 -16.89 2.95 7.61
N ARG A 199 -16.56 2.93 6.30
CA ARG A 199 -17.35 2.26 5.28
C ARG A 199 -17.54 0.77 5.58
N CYS A 200 -16.47 0.08 5.89
CA CYS A 200 -16.50 -1.33 6.22
C CYS A 200 -17.29 -1.61 7.51
N SER A 201 -17.02 -0.85 8.58
CA SER A 201 -17.72 -1.04 9.87
C SER A 201 -19.21 -0.69 9.79
N MET A 202 -19.60 0.23 8.95
CA MET A 202 -21.00 0.60 8.70
C MET A 202 -21.83 -0.60 8.21
N GLU A 203 -21.26 -1.48 7.41
CA GLU A 203 -21.92 -2.71 6.94
C GLU A 203 -22.12 -3.72 8.05
N HIS A 204 -21.31 -3.63 9.11
CA HIS A 204 -21.36 -4.50 10.30
C HIS A 204 -21.96 -3.79 11.53
N GLY A 205 -22.72 -2.70 11.33
CA GLY A 205 -23.37 -1.97 12.44
C GLY A 205 -22.40 -1.33 13.42
N PHE A 206 -21.15 -1.05 13.00
CA PHE A 206 -20.06 -0.54 13.83
C PHE A 206 -19.68 -1.47 15.01
N ASP A 207 -19.90 -2.77 14.86
CA ASP A 207 -19.67 -3.79 15.90
C ASP A 207 -18.42 -4.64 15.62
N ILE A 208 -17.49 -4.16 14.81
CA ILE A 208 -16.23 -4.84 14.47
C ILE A 208 -15.01 -3.97 14.76
N SER A 209 -13.90 -4.62 15.11
CA SER A 209 -12.58 -4.01 15.14
C SER A 209 -11.84 -4.31 13.83
N LEU A 210 -11.36 -3.27 13.17
CA LEU A 210 -10.50 -3.38 11.98
C LEU A 210 -9.01 -3.31 12.32
N GLY A 211 -8.69 -3.27 13.62
CA GLY A 211 -7.32 -3.18 14.12
C GLY A 211 -6.66 -1.82 13.84
N ILE A 212 -5.45 -1.64 14.38
CA ILE A 212 -4.67 -0.42 14.18
C ILE A 212 -4.39 -0.26 12.68
N SER A 213 -4.60 0.96 12.16
CA SER A 213 -4.37 1.32 10.75
C SER A 213 -5.11 0.44 9.73
N GLY A 214 -6.24 -0.15 10.13
CA GLY A 214 -7.06 -0.95 9.23
C GLY A 214 -6.45 -2.30 8.83
N LYS A 215 -5.57 -2.88 9.67
CA LYS A 215 -4.82 -4.13 9.36
C LYS A 215 -5.72 -5.33 9.03
N TYR A 216 -7.00 -5.27 9.34
CA TYR A 216 -7.96 -6.32 9.03
C TYR A 216 -8.88 -5.98 7.84
N LEU A 217 -8.65 -4.87 7.12
CA LEU A 217 -9.47 -4.50 5.96
C LEU A 217 -9.52 -5.61 4.90
N GLU A 218 -8.40 -6.29 4.62
CA GLU A 218 -8.36 -7.42 3.67
C GLU A 218 -9.36 -8.53 4.00
N LYS A 219 -9.61 -8.78 5.29
CA LYS A 219 -10.55 -9.81 5.76
C LYS A 219 -12.01 -9.44 5.48
N TYR A 220 -12.33 -8.15 5.44
CA TYR A 220 -13.71 -7.66 5.42
C TYR A 220 -14.10 -7.02 4.09
N LEU A 221 -13.14 -6.56 3.29
CA LEU A 221 -13.40 -5.96 1.99
C LEU A 221 -13.63 -7.03 0.92
N PRO A 222 -14.53 -6.79 -0.05
CA PRO A 222 -14.58 -7.56 -1.28
C PRO A 222 -13.23 -7.49 -2.03
N ASP A 223 -12.82 -8.58 -2.68
CA ASP A 223 -11.54 -8.67 -3.42
C ASP A 223 -11.31 -7.47 -4.33
N LYS A 224 -12.35 -7.03 -5.06
CA LYS A 224 -12.27 -5.88 -5.97
C LYS A 224 -11.93 -4.57 -5.25
N GLU A 225 -12.53 -4.31 -4.10
CA GLU A 225 -12.27 -3.09 -3.32
C GLU A 225 -10.87 -3.16 -2.69
N PHE A 226 -10.44 -4.34 -2.25
CA PHE A 226 -9.08 -4.53 -1.75
C PHE A 226 -8.04 -4.37 -2.86
N ASP A 227 -8.31 -4.82 -4.09
CA ASP A 227 -7.46 -4.56 -5.26
C ASP A 227 -7.36 -3.07 -5.59
N MET A 228 -8.47 -2.33 -5.48
CA MET A 228 -8.45 -0.88 -5.62
C MET A 228 -7.59 -0.23 -4.53
N LEU A 229 -7.68 -0.69 -3.28
CA LEU A 229 -6.83 -0.21 -2.19
C LEU A 229 -5.35 -0.49 -2.46
N LYS A 230 -5.00 -1.69 -2.94
CA LYS A 230 -3.60 -2.02 -3.31
C LYS A 230 -3.02 -1.07 -4.35
N ALA A 231 -3.83 -0.62 -5.30
CA ALA A 231 -3.40 0.34 -6.33
C ALA A 231 -3.07 1.74 -5.77
N THR A 232 -3.48 2.05 -4.55
CA THR A 232 -3.16 3.32 -3.88
C THR A 232 -1.79 3.35 -3.21
N TYR A 233 -1.05 2.24 -3.18
CA TYR A 233 0.29 2.20 -2.59
C TYR A 233 1.34 2.51 -3.66
N PRO A 234 2.09 3.63 -3.54
CA PRO A 234 3.10 4.00 -4.52
C PRO A 234 4.41 3.24 -4.31
N SER A 235 5.13 2.99 -5.39
CA SER A 235 6.56 2.71 -5.31
C SER A 235 7.39 4.00 -5.18
N GLY A 236 8.71 3.89 -5.06
CA GLY A 236 9.63 5.00 -4.80
C GLY A 236 9.88 5.95 -5.99
N SER A 237 8.91 6.24 -6.85
CA SER A 237 9.04 7.17 -7.95
C SER A 237 7.92 8.22 -7.98
N TYR A 238 8.20 9.38 -8.59
CA TYR A 238 7.21 10.45 -8.76
C TYR A 238 6.01 10.00 -9.62
N ASP A 239 6.27 9.21 -10.67
CA ASP A 239 5.21 8.73 -11.57
C ASP A 239 4.28 7.76 -10.85
N GLU A 240 4.84 6.84 -10.06
CA GLU A 240 4.03 5.91 -9.25
C GLU A 240 3.25 6.66 -8.15
N LEU A 241 3.85 7.71 -7.56
CA LEU A 241 3.15 8.53 -6.58
C LEU A 241 1.96 9.27 -7.20
N TRP A 242 2.09 9.80 -8.45
CA TRP A 242 0.95 10.35 -9.20
C TRP A 242 -0.14 9.31 -9.44
N ARG A 243 0.24 8.09 -9.87
CA ARG A 243 -0.73 7.00 -10.13
C ARG A 243 -1.46 6.58 -8.86
N ALA A 244 -0.71 6.41 -7.78
CA ALA A 244 -1.28 6.05 -6.48
C ALA A 244 -2.25 7.13 -5.97
N ALA A 245 -1.93 8.40 -6.16
CA ALA A 245 -2.81 9.52 -5.79
C ALA A 245 -4.09 9.55 -6.63
N ASP A 246 -4.00 9.32 -7.95
CA ASP A 246 -5.17 9.25 -8.82
C ASP A 246 -6.07 8.06 -8.45
N ALA A 247 -5.48 6.89 -8.14
CA ALA A 247 -6.19 5.73 -7.64
C ALA A 247 -6.85 6.02 -6.27
N ALA A 248 -6.11 6.67 -5.36
CA ALA A 248 -6.63 7.04 -4.03
C ALA A 248 -7.80 8.01 -4.12
N ILE A 249 -7.75 9.03 -5.00
CA ILE A 249 -8.87 9.95 -5.23
C ILE A 249 -10.10 9.17 -5.73
N THR A 250 -9.90 8.25 -6.66
CA THR A 250 -11.00 7.46 -7.24
C THR A 250 -11.67 6.60 -6.17
N LEU A 251 -10.89 5.87 -5.38
CA LEU A 251 -11.40 5.02 -4.30
C LEU A 251 -12.02 5.87 -3.19
N PHE A 252 -11.33 6.93 -2.74
CA PHE A 252 -11.82 7.81 -1.68
C PHE A 252 -13.17 8.44 -2.03
N SER A 253 -13.30 9.00 -3.24
CA SER A 253 -14.54 9.62 -3.69
C SER A 253 -15.70 8.62 -3.76
N TYR A 254 -15.43 7.40 -4.22
CA TYR A 254 -16.42 6.33 -4.24
C TYR A 254 -16.89 5.97 -2.84
N GLU A 255 -15.97 5.66 -1.93
CA GLU A 255 -16.26 5.27 -0.56
C GLU A 255 -16.91 6.40 0.26
N ALA A 256 -16.44 7.66 0.06
CA ALA A 256 -16.99 8.81 0.76
C ALA A 256 -18.45 9.06 0.40
N LYS A 257 -18.82 8.94 -0.88
CA LYS A 257 -20.20 9.07 -1.33
C LYS A 257 -21.10 7.98 -0.73
N LEU A 258 -20.60 6.75 -0.59
CA LEU A 258 -21.34 5.67 0.07
C LEU A 258 -21.57 5.95 1.56
N VAL A 259 -20.53 6.41 2.28
CA VAL A 259 -20.64 6.78 3.70
C VAL A 259 -21.61 7.94 3.89
N ALA A 260 -21.46 9.01 3.09
CA ALA A 260 -22.35 10.16 3.12
C ALA A 260 -23.81 9.78 2.90
N GLY A 261 -24.09 9.02 1.84
CA GLY A 261 -25.46 8.60 1.51
C GLY A 261 -26.11 7.74 2.59
N ARG A 262 -25.34 6.88 3.28
CA ARG A 262 -25.85 6.01 4.32
C ARG A 262 -26.05 6.70 5.66
N LEU A 263 -25.20 7.66 6.00
CA LEU A 263 -25.27 8.39 7.27
C LEU A 263 -26.02 9.71 7.18
N GLY A 264 -26.46 10.12 5.97
CA GLY A 264 -27.19 11.37 5.75
C GLY A 264 -26.29 12.61 5.76
N PHE A 265 -25.00 12.46 5.44
CA PHE A 265 -24.03 13.56 5.38
C PHE A 265 -23.93 14.15 3.97
N GLU A 266 -23.35 15.34 3.86
CA GLU A 266 -23.08 15.97 2.58
C GLU A 266 -21.66 15.63 2.09
N TYR A 267 -21.53 15.19 0.83
CA TYR A 267 -20.23 15.03 0.16
C TYR A 267 -19.91 16.26 -0.69
N ASN A 268 -18.78 16.91 -0.42
CA ASN A 268 -18.38 18.12 -1.14
C ASN A 268 -17.67 17.80 -2.47
N GLU A 269 -18.41 17.72 -3.56
CA GLU A 269 -17.87 17.47 -4.91
C GLU A 269 -16.94 18.59 -5.40
N ALA A 270 -17.09 19.82 -4.88
CA ALA A 270 -16.25 20.93 -5.29
C ALA A 270 -14.80 20.74 -4.84
N TRP A 271 -14.55 20.14 -3.68
CA TRP A 271 -13.19 19.82 -3.23
C TRP A 271 -12.52 18.77 -4.12
N GLU A 272 -13.25 17.70 -4.46
CA GLU A 272 -12.77 16.68 -5.39
C GLU A 272 -12.39 17.31 -6.74
N LYS A 273 -13.29 18.12 -7.30
CA LYS A 273 -13.04 18.81 -8.57
C LYS A 273 -11.83 19.73 -8.49
N ALA A 274 -11.75 20.57 -7.46
CA ALA A 274 -10.67 21.55 -7.29
C ALA A 274 -9.29 20.88 -7.22
N ILE A 275 -9.18 19.78 -6.46
CA ILE A 275 -7.88 19.09 -6.37
C ILE A 275 -7.50 18.36 -7.67
N LYS A 276 -8.46 17.75 -8.37
CA LYS A 276 -8.22 17.14 -9.69
C LYS A 276 -7.74 18.18 -10.70
N ASP A 277 -8.39 19.33 -10.74
CA ASP A 277 -8.01 20.45 -11.63
C ASP A 277 -6.61 20.97 -11.27
N TYR A 278 -6.31 21.13 -9.98
CA TYR A 278 -4.98 21.55 -9.53
C TYR A 278 -3.89 20.54 -9.85
N MET A 279 -4.11 19.26 -9.63
CA MET A 279 -3.14 18.21 -9.98
C MET A 279 -2.90 18.16 -11.49
N ALA A 280 -3.95 18.30 -12.30
CA ALA A 280 -3.84 18.39 -13.76
C ALA A 280 -3.01 19.63 -14.19
N TYR A 281 -3.24 20.78 -13.55
CA TYR A 281 -2.44 21.99 -13.77
C TYR A 281 -0.96 21.75 -13.46
N ILE A 282 -0.64 21.15 -12.30
CA ILE A 282 0.74 20.86 -11.91
C ILE A 282 1.41 19.89 -12.91
N LYS A 283 0.72 18.79 -13.29
CA LYS A 283 1.24 17.84 -14.30
C LYS A 283 1.57 18.51 -15.62
N ALA A 284 0.73 19.45 -16.07
CA ALA A 284 0.90 20.15 -17.33
C ALA A 284 2.03 21.20 -17.31
N HIS A 285 2.15 21.95 -16.21
CA HIS A 285 3.08 23.11 -16.14
C HIS A 285 4.43 22.77 -15.51
N TYR A 286 4.51 21.68 -14.75
CA TYR A 286 5.73 21.21 -14.08
C TYR A 286 6.02 19.74 -14.44
N PRO A 287 6.19 19.40 -15.73
CA PRO A 287 6.44 18.02 -16.13
C PRO A 287 7.75 17.51 -15.53
N LEU A 288 7.76 16.26 -15.14
CA LEU A 288 8.96 15.60 -14.65
C LEU A 288 9.98 15.53 -15.81
N LYS A 289 11.12 16.21 -15.67
CA LYS A 289 12.24 16.06 -16.60
C LYS A 289 12.94 14.75 -16.29
N GLY A 290 12.67 13.72 -17.06
CA GLY A 290 13.27 12.39 -16.91
C GLY A 290 12.68 11.47 -17.98
N GLY A 291 13.28 10.29 -18.18
CA GLY A 291 12.71 9.25 -19.05
C GLY A 291 11.36 8.79 -18.53
N MET A 292 10.58 8.14 -19.39
CA MET A 292 9.35 7.47 -18.97
C MET A 292 9.67 6.40 -17.95
N LEU A 293 8.83 6.24 -16.94
CA LEU A 293 8.87 5.07 -16.08
C LEU A 293 8.48 3.84 -16.90
N VAL A 294 9.28 2.79 -16.81
CA VAL A 294 9.05 1.53 -17.52
C VAL A 294 9.02 0.38 -16.53
N ARG A 295 7.95 -0.38 -16.52
CA ARG A 295 7.78 -1.60 -15.70
C ARG A 295 6.84 -2.60 -16.35
N ASN A 296 6.73 -3.81 -15.81
CA ASN A 296 5.69 -4.73 -16.25
C ASN A 296 4.29 -4.20 -15.93
N LEU A 297 3.30 -4.69 -16.68
CA LEU A 297 1.88 -4.32 -16.50
C LEU A 297 1.34 -4.84 -15.17
N THR A 298 0.66 -3.99 -14.42
CA THR A 298 -0.23 -4.38 -13.32
C THR A 298 -1.62 -4.73 -13.84
N GLU A 299 -2.47 -5.33 -13.01
CA GLU A 299 -3.88 -5.60 -13.39
C GLU A 299 -4.64 -4.31 -13.73
N ALA A 300 -4.40 -3.23 -12.98
CA ALA A 300 -4.99 -1.92 -13.28
C ALA A 300 -4.58 -1.40 -14.67
N ASP A 301 -3.31 -1.54 -15.05
CA ASP A 301 -2.85 -1.14 -16.38
C ASP A 301 -3.52 -1.95 -17.50
N LYS A 302 -3.68 -3.25 -17.29
CA LYS A 302 -4.34 -4.14 -18.27
C LYS A 302 -5.80 -3.75 -18.49
N ILE A 303 -6.51 -3.44 -17.41
CA ILE A 303 -7.90 -2.95 -17.46
C ILE A 303 -7.96 -1.61 -18.21
N GLU A 304 -7.07 -0.66 -17.88
CA GLU A 304 -6.98 0.64 -18.56
C GLU A 304 -6.71 0.47 -20.05
N ILE A 305 -5.74 -0.37 -20.44
CA ILE A 305 -5.40 -0.63 -21.85
C ILE A 305 -6.60 -1.24 -22.59
N CYS A 306 -7.33 -2.15 -21.99
CA CYS A 306 -8.53 -2.74 -22.59
C CYS A 306 -9.68 -1.75 -22.76
N SER A 307 -9.66 -0.61 -22.05
CA SER A 307 -10.64 0.46 -22.19
C SER A 307 -10.34 1.42 -23.34
N TRP A 308 -9.13 1.38 -23.91
CA TRP A 308 -8.73 2.27 -25.00
C TRP A 308 -9.56 2.03 -26.26
N ARG A 309 -9.99 3.11 -26.91
CA ARG A 309 -10.81 3.06 -28.11
C ARG A 309 -10.18 3.92 -29.21
N TYR A 310 -9.68 3.26 -30.23
CA TYR A 310 -9.15 3.94 -31.40
C TYR A 310 -10.30 4.24 -32.36
N PRO A 311 -10.30 5.46 -32.98
CA PRO A 311 -11.37 5.85 -33.90
C PRO A 311 -11.16 5.30 -35.32
N GLY A 312 -12.24 5.29 -36.11
CA GLY A 312 -12.21 4.99 -37.55
C GLY A 312 -11.61 3.63 -37.88
N GLU A 313 -10.77 3.59 -38.90
CA GLU A 313 -10.11 2.36 -39.37
C GLU A 313 -9.16 1.72 -38.34
N TYR A 314 -8.68 2.52 -37.38
CA TYR A 314 -7.84 2.02 -36.28
C TYR A 314 -8.62 1.25 -35.22
N SER A 315 -9.95 1.23 -35.27
CA SER A 315 -10.78 0.50 -34.32
C SER A 315 -10.51 -1.01 -34.32
N ILE A 316 -9.91 -1.56 -35.34
CA ILE A 316 -9.46 -2.98 -35.40
C ILE A 316 -8.43 -3.31 -34.32
N TYR A 317 -7.74 -2.32 -33.75
CA TYR A 317 -6.77 -2.49 -32.66
C TYR A 317 -7.41 -2.39 -31.26
N ASN A 318 -8.72 -2.14 -31.18
CA ASN A 318 -9.43 -2.12 -29.90
C ASN A 318 -9.43 -3.52 -29.29
N LEU A 319 -9.02 -3.58 -28.04
CA LEU A 319 -9.03 -4.84 -27.29
C LEU A 319 -10.44 -5.12 -26.73
N PRO A 320 -10.80 -6.40 -26.56
CA PRO A 320 -12.00 -6.76 -25.80
C PRO A 320 -11.86 -6.39 -24.32
N PRO A 321 -12.95 -6.42 -23.54
CA PRO A 321 -12.91 -6.24 -22.10
C PRO A 321 -11.90 -7.18 -21.44
N TYR A 322 -11.23 -6.71 -20.38
CA TYR A 322 -10.16 -7.48 -19.73
C TYR A 322 -10.63 -8.84 -19.20
N GLU A 323 -11.84 -8.92 -18.66
CA GLU A 323 -12.41 -10.18 -18.17
C GLU A 323 -12.52 -11.24 -19.29
N GLU A 324 -12.83 -10.83 -20.51
CA GLU A 324 -12.89 -11.72 -21.67
C GLU A 324 -11.49 -12.21 -22.08
N MET A 325 -10.52 -11.29 -22.09
CA MET A 325 -9.12 -11.64 -22.35
C MET A 325 -8.55 -12.57 -21.29
N ALA A 326 -8.87 -12.37 -20.04
CA ALA A 326 -8.42 -13.19 -18.92
C ALA A 326 -9.00 -14.62 -19.00
N LYS A 327 -10.31 -14.75 -19.28
CA LYS A 327 -10.96 -16.06 -19.50
C LYS A 327 -10.33 -16.85 -20.64
N SER A 328 -9.97 -16.16 -21.73
CA SER A 328 -9.39 -16.78 -22.92
C SER A 328 -7.85 -16.85 -22.90
N LYS A 329 -7.20 -16.39 -21.83
CA LYS A 329 -5.74 -16.30 -21.65
C LYS A 329 -5.04 -15.68 -22.87
N ARG A 330 -5.52 -14.50 -23.31
CA ARG A 330 -5.02 -13.83 -24.53
C ARG A 330 -4.05 -12.69 -24.19
N GLY A 331 -2.98 -12.58 -24.97
CA GLY A 331 -2.01 -11.48 -24.87
C GLY A 331 -1.41 -11.32 -23.48
N PHE A 332 -1.48 -10.13 -22.91
CA PHE A 332 -0.97 -9.84 -21.56
C PHE A 332 -1.83 -10.41 -20.42
N ALA A 333 -3.00 -10.94 -20.72
CA ALA A 333 -3.84 -11.64 -19.74
C ALA A 333 -3.45 -13.14 -19.61
N ASP A 334 -2.53 -13.64 -20.45
CA ASP A 334 -1.90 -14.95 -20.28
C ASP A 334 -0.77 -14.84 -19.23
N PRO A 335 -0.86 -15.52 -18.06
CA PRO A 335 0.16 -15.45 -17.02
C PRO A 335 1.57 -15.85 -17.53
N CYS A 336 1.66 -16.78 -18.51
CA CYS A 336 2.93 -17.21 -19.07
C CYS A 336 3.60 -16.13 -19.93
N LYS A 337 2.82 -15.21 -20.50
CA LYS A 337 3.28 -14.14 -21.40
C LYS A 337 3.34 -12.79 -20.72
N ALA A 338 2.72 -12.60 -19.58
CA ALA A 338 2.62 -11.30 -18.88
C ALA A 338 3.98 -10.62 -18.65
N LYS A 339 5.03 -11.40 -18.38
CA LYS A 339 6.41 -10.91 -18.19
C LYS A 339 7.00 -10.20 -19.41
N ASN A 340 6.48 -10.46 -20.61
CA ASN A 340 6.96 -9.87 -21.87
C ASN A 340 6.35 -8.49 -22.14
N TYR A 341 5.36 -8.06 -21.32
CA TYR A 341 4.66 -6.81 -21.51
C TYR A 341 5.16 -5.75 -20.54
N TYR A 342 5.51 -4.60 -21.10
CA TYR A 342 5.97 -3.43 -20.35
C TYR A 342 5.06 -2.24 -20.62
N CYS A 343 4.71 -1.50 -19.57
CA CYS A 343 4.02 -0.23 -19.69
C CYS A 343 5.01 0.93 -19.62
N PHE A 344 4.60 2.05 -20.22
CA PHE A 344 5.33 3.30 -20.24
C PHE A 344 4.46 4.39 -19.62
N ILE A 345 5.00 5.05 -18.60
CA ILE A 345 4.28 6.06 -17.81
C ILE A 345 5.07 7.36 -17.91
N ASP A 346 4.40 8.43 -18.25
CA ASP A 346 4.96 9.78 -18.29
C ASP A 346 4.09 10.70 -17.42
N SER A 347 4.70 11.29 -16.40
CA SER A 347 4.01 12.16 -15.43
C SER A 347 2.74 11.55 -14.84
N GLY A 348 2.81 10.27 -14.47
CA GLY A 348 1.72 9.50 -13.88
C GLY A 348 0.67 8.99 -14.87
N VAL A 349 0.79 9.30 -16.16
CA VAL A 349 -0.15 8.85 -17.20
C VAL A 349 0.41 7.63 -17.92
N LEU A 350 -0.37 6.57 -18.03
CA LEU A 350 -0.05 5.41 -18.87
C LEU A 350 -0.15 5.82 -20.34
N VAL A 351 1.01 6.02 -20.99
CA VAL A 351 1.09 6.55 -22.36
C VAL A 351 1.13 5.47 -23.43
N GLY A 352 1.56 4.26 -23.06
CA GLY A 352 1.64 3.14 -24.00
C GLY A 352 2.15 1.87 -23.35
N PHE A 353 2.18 0.81 -24.14
CA PHE A 353 2.76 -0.48 -23.74
C PHE A 353 3.47 -1.14 -24.91
N VAL A 354 4.35 -2.09 -24.61
CA VAL A 354 4.98 -2.95 -25.59
C VAL A 354 4.89 -4.43 -25.15
N ASN A 355 4.88 -5.31 -26.14
CA ASN A 355 5.20 -6.73 -25.99
C ASN A 355 6.60 -6.95 -26.56
N ILE A 356 7.53 -7.51 -25.80
CA ILE A 356 8.88 -7.86 -26.24
C ILE A 356 9.00 -9.39 -26.14
N LEU A 357 8.90 -10.07 -27.27
CA LEU A 357 8.90 -11.52 -27.34
C LEU A 357 10.19 -12.01 -28.00
N GLU A 358 10.99 -12.77 -27.23
CA GLU A 358 12.17 -13.43 -27.76
C GLU A 358 11.79 -14.59 -28.65
N GLU A 359 12.41 -14.66 -29.83
CA GLU A 359 12.39 -15.77 -30.77
C GLU A 359 13.81 -16.30 -30.95
N GLU A 360 13.96 -17.38 -31.74
CA GLU A 360 15.24 -18.08 -31.89
C GLU A 360 16.37 -17.13 -32.34
N LYS A 361 16.14 -16.34 -33.38
CA LYS A 361 17.15 -15.46 -33.99
C LYS A 361 16.93 -13.97 -33.81
N GLU A 362 15.77 -13.57 -33.37
CA GLU A 362 15.32 -12.18 -33.32
C GLU A 362 14.36 -11.92 -32.18
N VAL A 363 13.91 -10.68 -32.00
CA VAL A 363 12.95 -10.27 -30.98
C VAL A 363 11.78 -9.55 -31.63
N PHE A 364 10.58 -10.11 -31.49
CA PHE A 364 9.35 -9.46 -31.91
C PHE A 364 8.96 -8.34 -30.95
N ILE A 365 8.52 -7.21 -31.50
CA ILE A 365 7.97 -6.10 -30.73
C ILE A 365 6.56 -5.74 -31.22
N GLY A 366 5.60 -5.75 -30.29
CA GLY A 366 4.27 -5.16 -30.48
C GLY A 366 4.14 -3.89 -29.65
N ILE A 367 3.48 -2.86 -30.15
CA ILE A 367 3.33 -1.56 -29.46
C ILE A 367 1.88 -1.08 -29.51
N GLY A 368 1.40 -0.52 -28.39
CA GLY A 368 0.17 0.25 -28.31
C GLY A 368 0.40 1.59 -27.65
N ILE A 369 -0.19 2.65 -28.20
CA ILE A 369 -0.14 4.02 -27.67
C ILE A 369 -1.56 4.43 -27.28
N LYS A 370 -1.73 5.06 -26.11
CA LYS A 370 -3.01 5.61 -25.69
C LYS A 370 -3.62 6.48 -26.80
N PRO A 371 -4.89 6.26 -27.21
CA PRO A 371 -5.47 6.90 -28.40
C PRO A 371 -5.31 8.42 -28.43
N GLU A 372 -5.55 9.09 -27.29
CA GLU A 372 -5.48 10.55 -27.16
C GLU A 372 -4.03 11.10 -27.23
N LEU A 373 -3.05 10.21 -27.16
CA LEU A 373 -1.62 10.51 -27.19
C LEU A 373 -0.95 10.09 -28.51
N CYS A 374 -1.71 9.55 -29.45
CA CYS A 374 -1.21 9.36 -30.81
C CYS A 374 -0.79 10.71 -31.43
N ASP A 375 0.19 10.69 -32.31
CA ASP A 375 0.79 11.86 -32.98
C ASP A 375 1.49 12.89 -32.04
N LYS A 376 1.67 12.55 -30.75
CA LYS A 376 2.41 13.34 -29.76
C LYS A 376 3.83 12.81 -29.49
N HIS A 377 4.43 12.12 -30.45
CA HIS A 377 5.80 11.59 -30.43
C HIS A 377 6.10 10.52 -29.38
N TYR A 378 5.10 10.02 -28.65
CA TYR A 378 5.28 8.95 -27.66
C TYR A 378 5.75 7.64 -28.30
N GLY A 379 5.25 7.31 -29.49
CA GLY A 379 5.62 6.08 -30.18
C GLY A 379 7.13 5.91 -30.37
N ARG A 380 7.82 6.97 -30.83
CA ARG A 380 9.27 6.97 -30.98
C ARG A 380 9.99 6.79 -29.63
N ARG A 381 9.60 7.55 -28.62
CA ARG A 381 10.19 7.46 -27.27
C ARG A 381 10.05 6.05 -26.66
N ILE A 382 8.88 5.45 -26.82
CA ILE A 382 8.60 4.08 -26.34
C ILE A 382 9.45 3.06 -27.09
N LEU A 383 9.60 3.18 -28.42
CA LEU A 383 10.41 2.28 -29.20
C LEU A 383 11.90 2.39 -28.88
N ASP A 384 12.39 3.59 -28.57
CA ASP A 384 13.78 3.78 -28.15
C ASP A 384 14.06 3.14 -26.78
N GLU A 385 13.13 3.21 -25.83
CA GLU A 385 13.25 2.51 -24.55
C GLU A 385 13.09 0.98 -24.71
N ALA A 386 12.16 0.52 -25.53
CA ALA A 386 11.98 -0.90 -25.83
C ALA A 386 13.24 -1.50 -26.48
N TYR A 387 13.91 -0.74 -27.34
CA TYR A 387 15.20 -1.15 -27.91
C TYR A 387 16.26 -1.34 -26.82
N LYS A 388 16.39 -0.43 -25.87
CA LYS A 388 17.31 -0.57 -24.73
C LYS A 388 17.01 -1.81 -23.88
N ILE A 389 15.73 -2.05 -23.61
CA ILE A 389 15.27 -3.23 -22.86
C ILE A 389 15.67 -4.50 -23.61
N SER A 390 15.39 -4.57 -24.92
CA SER A 390 15.72 -5.73 -25.75
C SER A 390 17.23 -5.97 -25.79
N LYS A 391 18.03 -4.95 -25.97
CA LYS A 391 19.51 -5.11 -25.98
C LYS A 391 20.06 -5.55 -24.62
N LYS A 392 19.41 -5.17 -23.52
CA LYS A 392 19.78 -5.61 -22.16
C LYS A 392 19.50 -7.10 -21.93
N PHE A 393 18.32 -7.58 -22.35
CA PHE A 393 17.88 -8.95 -22.08
C PHE A 393 18.22 -9.94 -23.20
N TYR A 394 18.33 -9.47 -24.46
CA TYR A 394 18.55 -10.28 -25.65
C TYR A 394 19.68 -9.69 -26.51
N PRO A 395 20.90 -9.64 -25.97
CA PRO A 395 22.03 -9.02 -26.68
C PRO A 395 22.31 -9.74 -28.01
N GLY A 396 22.60 -8.98 -29.06
CA GLY A 396 22.95 -9.52 -30.38
C GLY A 396 21.75 -9.82 -31.28
N LYS A 397 20.52 -9.95 -30.75
CA LYS A 397 19.35 -10.20 -31.59
C LYS A 397 18.76 -8.89 -32.15
N PRO A 398 18.43 -8.82 -33.47
CA PRO A 398 17.71 -7.68 -34.03
C PRO A 398 16.26 -7.64 -33.55
N LEU A 399 15.67 -6.42 -33.50
CA LEU A 399 14.24 -6.27 -33.26
C LEU A 399 13.49 -6.22 -34.58
N TYR A 400 12.33 -6.85 -34.62
CA TYR A 400 11.41 -6.68 -35.74
C TYR A 400 9.97 -6.45 -35.26
N LEU A 401 9.19 -5.88 -36.14
CA LEU A 401 7.76 -5.67 -35.98
C LEU A 401 7.05 -5.84 -37.33
N GLU A 402 5.74 -6.04 -37.24
CA GLU A 402 4.85 -6.16 -38.38
C GLU A 402 3.81 -5.07 -38.35
N VAL A 403 3.59 -4.38 -39.47
CA VAL A 403 2.65 -3.28 -39.55
C VAL A 403 1.82 -3.36 -40.81
N ARG A 404 0.51 -3.17 -40.72
CA ARG A 404 -0.39 -3.14 -41.87
C ARG A 404 0.04 -2.04 -42.86
N THR A 405 0.08 -2.36 -44.14
CA THR A 405 0.58 -1.43 -45.20
C THR A 405 -0.20 -0.13 -45.27
N TRP A 406 -1.48 -0.14 -44.92
CA TRP A 406 -2.31 1.04 -44.87
C TRP A 406 -2.05 1.94 -43.63
N ASN A 407 -1.47 1.40 -42.54
CA ASN A 407 -1.20 2.18 -41.30
C ASN A 407 0.02 3.09 -41.46
N LYS A 408 -0.10 4.10 -42.31
CA LYS A 408 0.98 5.02 -42.65
C LYS A 408 1.54 5.78 -41.43
N ARG A 409 0.70 6.03 -40.43
CA ARG A 409 1.10 6.67 -39.17
C ARG A 409 2.11 5.81 -38.42
N ALA A 410 1.82 4.54 -38.23
CA ALA A 410 2.73 3.60 -37.56
C ALA A 410 4.02 3.41 -38.35
N VAL A 411 3.94 3.24 -39.67
CA VAL A 411 5.12 3.12 -40.54
C VAL A 411 6.07 4.30 -40.36
N LYS A 412 5.56 5.56 -40.43
CA LYS A 412 6.38 6.77 -40.19
C LYS A 412 6.99 6.78 -38.78
N CYS A 413 6.22 6.38 -37.77
CA CYS A 413 6.72 6.30 -36.41
C CYS A 413 7.89 5.32 -36.30
N TYR A 414 7.79 4.14 -36.87
CA TYR A 414 8.82 3.10 -36.84
C TYR A 414 10.07 3.54 -37.61
N GLN A 415 9.91 4.14 -38.78
CA GLN A 415 11.02 4.72 -39.54
C GLN A 415 11.76 5.78 -38.71
N SER A 416 11.03 6.69 -38.03
CA SER A 416 11.61 7.69 -37.15
C SER A 416 12.38 7.13 -35.96
N ALA A 417 12.04 5.91 -35.53
CA ALA A 417 12.71 5.16 -34.48
C ALA A 417 13.86 4.26 -35.01
N GLY A 418 14.21 4.38 -36.31
CA GLY A 418 15.33 3.66 -36.92
C GLY A 418 15.03 2.26 -37.41
N TYR A 419 13.74 1.91 -37.59
CA TYR A 419 13.36 0.66 -38.25
C TYR A 419 13.37 0.86 -39.79
N THR A 420 13.80 -0.15 -40.50
CA THR A 420 13.82 -0.19 -42.00
C THR A 420 12.95 -1.36 -42.46
N THR A 421 12.26 -1.18 -43.58
CA THR A 421 11.49 -2.26 -44.22
C THR A 421 12.43 -3.40 -44.67
N ASP A 422 12.02 -4.61 -44.40
CA ASP A 422 12.76 -5.85 -44.71
C ASP A 422 11.92 -6.69 -45.66
N GLY A 423 12.26 -6.65 -46.92
CA GLY A 423 11.55 -7.35 -48.02
C GLY A 423 10.29 -6.62 -48.53
N GLU A 424 9.58 -7.33 -49.42
CA GLU A 424 8.30 -6.85 -49.95
C GLU A 424 7.13 -7.11 -49.00
N PRO A 425 6.02 -6.35 -49.11
CA PRO A 425 4.81 -6.62 -48.34
C PRO A 425 4.29 -8.04 -48.56
N TYR A 426 3.73 -8.63 -47.51
CA TYR A 426 3.21 -9.99 -47.56
C TYR A 426 1.88 -10.14 -46.81
N GLU A 427 1.10 -11.12 -47.17
CA GLU A 427 -0.14 -11.42 -46.47
C GLU A 427 0.09 -12.18 -45.17
N LEU A 428 -0.50 -11.72 -44.11
CA LEU A 428 -0.46 -12.32 -42.79
C LEU A 428 -1.86 -12.37 -42.16
N THR A 429 -2.18 -13.51 -41.53
CA THR A 429 -3.37 -13.66 -40.71
C THR A 429 -2.99 -13.53 -39.22
N THR A 430 -3.53 -12.50 -38.56
CA THR A 430 -3.32 -12.22 -37.14
C THR A 430 -4.60 -12.40 -36.35
N SER A 431 -4.57 -12.24 -35.02
CA SER A 431 -5.75 -12.29 -34.18
C SER A 431 -6.80 -11.21 -34.51
N ILE A 432 -6.43 -10.17 -35.26
CA ILE A 432 -7.29 -9.08 -35.72
C ILE A 432 -7.63 -9.18 -37.22
N GLY A 433 -7.45 -10.35 -37.81
CA GLY A 433 -7.83 -10.66 -39.21
C GLY A 433 -6.65 -10.67 -40.18
N ARG A 434 -6.97 -11.09 -41.42
CA ARG A 434 -6.03 -11.15 -42.57
C ARG A 434 -5.75 -9.76 -43.09
N GLY A 435 -4.54 -9.53 -43.57
CA GLY A 435 -4.14 -8.27 -44.22
C GLY A 435 -2.72 -8.32 -44.74
N GLU A 436 -2.37 -7.27 -45.49
CA GLU A 436 -1.05 -7.08 -46.02
C GLU A 436 -0.17 -6.30 -45.04
N PHE A 437 1.08 -6.75 -44.80
CA PHE A 437 1.98 -6.21 -43.79
C PHE A 437 3.35 -5.88 -44.37
N TYR A 438 3.96 -4.81 -43.85
CA TYR A 438 5.41 -4.63 -43.91
C TYR A 438 6.04 -5.31 -42.71
N ARG A 439 7.13 -6.03 -42.94
CA ARG A 439 8.08 -6.39 -41.92
C ARG A 439 9.08 -5.23 -41.81
N MET A 440 9.36 -4.77 -40.58
CA MET A 440 10.34 -3.71 -40.35
C MET A 440 11.31 -4.16 -39.27
N VAL A 441 12.60 -3.93 -39.45
CA VAL A 441 13.70 -4.41 -38.61
C VAL A 441 14.56 -3.27 -38.12
N LYS A 442 14.99 -3.36 -36.84
CA LYS A 442 16.02 -2.50 -36.24
C LYS A 442 17.17 -3.37 -35.72
N LYS A 443 18.37 -3.19 -36.29
CA LYS A 443 19.60 -3.93 -35.92
C LYS A 443 20.25 -3.40 -34.65
#